data_a8973986cc524d26c13433b7f0829135
#
_entry.id   a8973986cc524d26c13433b7f0829135
#
_cell.length_a   1.000
_cell.length_b   1.000
_cell.length_c   1.000
_cell.angle_alpha   90.00
_cell.angle_beta   90.00
_cell.angle_gamma   90.00
#
_symmetry.space_group_name_H-M   'P 1'
#
loop_
_entity.id
_entity.type
_entity.pdbx_description
1 polymer ?
#
loop_
_entity_poly.entity_id
_entity_poly.type
_entity_poly.pdbx_seq_one_letter_code
_entity_poly.pdbx_strand_id
1 'polypeptide(L)'
;MTRYRIAVCDDEPSELEDIVQSVKRYDAHGDFDIENYTDGAALLSDLQLKKKSFDLLLLDIEMPSNGFQMAQTLTQMEKHPLVIFVTKRHEYAVQGYGIAFRYLVKPLDESLFAAAMDAVVQELDSKHFTVEYEGATLSLETSDIYYLESHGHKVLIHCKG
;
A
#
# COMPACT_ATOMS: atom_id res chain seq x y z
N MET A 1 1.58 15.12 9.27
CA MET A 1 2.20 13.85 9.72
C MET A 1 1.91 12.79 8.68
N THR A 2 2.93 12.19 8.16
CA THR A 2 2.82 11.16 7.12
C THR A 2 2.06 9.95 7.67
N ARG A 3 0.99 9.55 7.02
CA ARG A 3 0.12 8.47 7.49
C ARG A 3 0.47 7.13 6.86
N TYR A 4 0.72 7.13 5.55
CA TYR A 4 0.98 5.91 4.79
C TYR A 4 2.22 6.05 3.91
N ARG A 5 2.92 4.94 3.72
CA ARG A 5 4.10 4.87 2.86
C ARG A 5 3.78 4.13 1.57
N ILE A 6 4.08 4.77 0.45
CA ILE A 6 3.82 4.26 -0.90
C ILE A 6 5.14 4.09 -1.64
N ALA A 7 5.35 2.92 -2.24
CA ALA A 7 6.38 2.75 -3.26
C ALA A 7 5.73 2.78 -4.65
N VAL A 8 6.32 3.55 -5.54
CA VAL A 8 5.98 3.58 -6.97
C VAL A 8 7.13 2.98 -7.74
N CYS A 9 6.87 1.94 -8.53
CA CYS A 9 7.89 1.21 -9.27
C CYS A 9 7.53 1.08 -10.75
N ASP A 10 8.35 1.68 -11.59
CA ASP A 10 8.26 1.65 -13.03
C ASP A 10 9.67 1.89 -13.62
N ASP A 11 10.11 1.08 -14.55
CA ASP A 11 11.45 1.19 -15.16
C ASP A 11 11.56 2.36 -16.16
N GLU A 12 10.44 2.91 -16.62
CA GLU A 12 10.39 4.12 -17.44
C GLU A 12 10.24 5.37 -16.57
N PRO A 13 11.26 6.26 -16.49
CA PRO A 13 11.22 7.42 -15.59
C PRO A 13 10.06 8.39 -15.85
N SER A 14 9.65 8.56 -17.12
CA SER A 14 8.52 9.43 -17.47
C SER A 14 7.18 8.86 -16.98
N GLU A 15 6.98 7.55 -17.10
CA GLU A 15 5.78 6.88 -16.62
C GLU A 15 5.74 6.83 -15.08
N LEU A 16 6.88 6.59 -14.46
CA LEU A 16 7.05 6.71 -13.01
C LEU A 16 6.59 8.08 -12.49
N GLU A 17 7.08 9.14 -13.13
CA GLU A 17 6.71 10.51 -12.76
C GLU A 17 5.21 10.77 -12.95
N ASP A 18 4.59 10.28 -14.01
CA ASP A 18 3.15 10.41 -14.24
C ASP A 18 2.33 9.77 -13.10
N ILE A 19 2.73 8.60 -12.63
CA ILE A 19 2.09 7.92 -11.50
C ILE A 19 2.28 8.75 -10.22
N VAL A 20 3.50 9.22 -9.96
CA VAL A 20 3.82 10.05 -8.78
C VAL A 20 3.00 11.32 -8.77
N GLN A 21 2.83 11.97 -9.92
CA GLN A 21 1.99 13.18 -10.02
C GLN A 21 0.51 12.88 -9.76
N SER A 22 0.01 11.72 -10.19
CA SER A 22 -1.36 11.29 -9.85
C SER A 22 -1.53 11.09 -8.35
N VAL A 23 -0.56 10.47 -7.67
CA VAL A 23 -0.58 10.35 -6.21
C VAL A 23 -0.60 11.73 -5.55
N LYS A 24 0.28 12.64 -5.96
CA LYS A 24 0.36 14.00 -5.40
C LYS A 24 -0.92 14.81 -5.61
N ARG A 25 -1.57 14.66 -6.77
CA ARG A 25 -2.87 15.32 -7.02
C ARG A 25 -3.98 14.77 -6.12
N TYR A 26 -3.97 13.47 -5.88
CA TYR A 26 -4.90 12.84 -4.95
C TYR A 26 -4.65 13.26 -3.50
N ASP A 27 -3.39 13.35 -3.11
CA ASP A 27 -2.92 13.62 -1.75
C ASP A 27 -2.88 15.13 -1.43
N ALA A 28 -4.05 15.77 -1.39
CA ALA A 28 -4.14 17.20 -1.12
C ALA A 28 -3.62 17.62 0.27
N HIS A 29 -3.48 16.69 1.20
CA HIS A 29 -3.12 16.97 2.60
C HIS A 29 -1.70 16.52 2.98
N GLY A 30 -0.98 15.81 2.08
CA GLY A 30 0.37 15.32 2.34
C GLY A 30 0.39 14.13 3.31
N ASP A 31 -0.62 13.28 3.24
CA ASP A 31 -0.76 12.10 4.10
C ASP A 31 0.13 10.92 3.64
N PHE A 32 0.68 10.99 2.42
CA PHE A 32 1.47 9.92 1.83
C PHE A 32 2.95 10.28 1.72
N ASP A 33 3.80 9.34 2.14
CA ASP A 33 5.23 9.36 1.88
C ASP A 33 5.53 8.48 0.66
N ILE A 34 6.06 9.08 -0.40
CA ILE A 34 6.25 8.42 -1.69
C ILE A 34 7.72 8.13 -1.90
N GLU A 35 8.04 6.88 -2.18
CA GLU A 35 9.36 6.45 -2.58
C GLU A 35 9.35 5.84 -3.99
N ASN A 36 10.29 6.26 -4.83
CA ASN A 36 10.35 5.90 -6.24
C ASN A 36 11.38 4.81 -6.49
N TYR A 37 11.02 3.83 -7.30
CA TYR A 37 11.89 2.76 -7.77
C TYR A 37 11.82 2.66 -9.29
N THR A 38 12.97 2.65 -9.95
CA THR A 38 13.12 2.33 -11.39
C THR A 38 13.55 0.88 -11.61
N ASP A 39 13.85 0.16 -10.53
CA ASP A 39 14.26 -1.24 -10.54
C ASP A 39 13.42 -2.04 -9.54
N GLY A 40 12.63 -2.95 -10.06
CA GLY A 40 11.79 -3.83 -9.24
C GLY A 40 12.59 -4.78 -8.35
N ALA A 41 13.77 -5.19 -8.78
CA ALA A 41 14.65 -6.05 -7.97
C ALA A 41 15.15 -5.32 -6.72
N ALA A 42 15.43 -4.01 -6.82
CA ALA A 42 15.82 -3.19 -5.68
C ALA A 42 14.67 -3.04 -4.68
N LEU A 43 13.45 -2.80 -5.16
CA LEU A 43 12.25 -2.74 -4.31
C LEU A 43 12.01 -4.08 -3.60
N LEU A 44 12.05 -5.18 -4.33
CA LEU A 44 11.85 -6.52 -3.77
C LEU A 44 12.89 -6.84 -2.69
N SER A 45 14.16 -6.51 -2.94
CA SER A 45 15.25 -6.69 -1.99
C SER A 45 15.04 -5.90 -0.70
N ASP A 46 14.64 -4.64 -0.80
CA ASP A 46 14.37 -3.79 0.36
C ASP A 46 13.23 -4.34 1.23
N LEU A 47 12.20 -4.90 0.59
CA LEU A 47 11.07 -5.51 1.28
C LEU A 47 11.44 -6.86 1.93
N GLN A 48 12.10 -7.75 1.19
CA GLN A 48 12.47 -9.09 1.68
C GLN A 48 13.50 -9.02 2.81
N LEU A 49 14.45 -8.10 2.73
CA LEU A 49 15.45 -7.88 3.77
C LEU A 49 14.93 -7.02 4.92
N LYS A 50 13.66 -6.65 4.89
CA LYS A 50 13.00 -5.78 5.90
C LYS A 50 13.74 -4.46 6.15
N LYS A 51 14.45 -3.96 5.13
CA LYS A 51 15.10 -2.64 5.19
C LYS A 51 14.09 -1.51 5.14
N LYS A 52 13.00 -1.73 4.41
CA LYS A 52 11.89 -0.80 4.26
C LYS A 52 10.57 -1.53 4.34
N SER A 53 9.53 -0.79 4.71
CA SER A 53 8.15 -1.26 4.69
C SER A 53 7.27 -0.23 3.99
N PHE A 54 6.29 -0.70 3.25
CA PHE A 54 5.30 0.12 2.56
C PHE A 54 3.90 -0.42 2.83
N ASP A 55 2.92 0.48 2.79
CA ASP A 55 1.51 0.14 2.92
C ASP A 55 0.88 -0.17 1.56
N LEU A 56 1.38 0.50 0.51
CA LEU A 56 0.92 0.35 -0.87
C LEU A 56 2.08 0.32 -1.84
N LEU A 57 1.99 -0.57 -2.83
CA LEU A 57 2.84 -0.56 -4.02
C LEU A 57 1.99 -0.19 -5.24
N LEU A 58 2.43 0.80 -6.00
CA LEU A 58 1.99 1.08 -7.36
C LEU A 58 3.05 0.51 -8.31
N LEU A 59 2.72 -0.55 -9.01
CA LEU A 59 3.71 -1.43 -9.65
C LEU A 59 3.37 -1.67 -11.12
N ASP A 60 4.30 -1.35 -12.03
CA ASP A 60 4.18 -1.79 -13.41
C ASP A 60 4.51 -3.29 -13.54
N ILE A 61 3.79 -3.97 -14.40
CA ILE A 61 4.04 -5.39 -14.72
C ILE A 61 5.20 -5.53 -15.70
N GLU A 62 5.28 -4.65 -16.69
CA GLU A 62 6.26 -4.71 -17.77
C GLU A 62 7.60 -4.09 -17.36
N MET A 63 8.32 -4.81 -16.53
CA MET A 63 9.68 -4.46 -16.13
C MET A 63 10.61 -5.67 -16.33
N PRO A 64 11.93 -5.48 -16.46
CA PRO A 64 12.89 -6.60 -16.51
C PRO A 64 12.74 -7.57 -15.34
N SER A 65 12.38 -7.07 -14.17
CA SER A 65 12.13 -7.86 -12.95
C SER A 65 10.72 -8.43 -12.84
N ASN A 66 9.89 -8.33 -13.88
CA ASN A 66 8.50 -8.78 -13.95
C ASN A 66 7.68 -8.48 -12.68
N GLY A 67 6.91 -7.38 -12.73
CA GLY A 67 6.10 -6.89 -11.58
C GLY A 67 5.06 -7.90 -11.09
N PHE A 68 4.54 -8.75 -11.98
CA PHE A 68 3.58 -9.78 -11.59
C PHE A 68 4.21 -10.85 -10.69
N GLN A 69 5.39 -11.36 -11.06
CA GLN A 69 6.12 -12.34 -10.24
C GLN A 69 6.56 -11.75 -8.91
N MET A 70 6.96 -10.47 -8.90
CA MET A 70 7.25 -9.74 -7.67
C MET A 70 6.05 -9.72 -6.73
N ALA A 71 4.88 -9.34 -7.23
CA ALA A 71 3.67 -9.28 -6.44
C ALA A 71 3.27 -10.67 -5.90
N GLN A 72 3.42 -11.73 -6.71
CA GLN A 72 3.21 -13.10 -6.23
C GLN A 72 4.13 -13.45 -5.06
N THR A 73 5.40 -13.10 -5.16
CA THR A 73 6.39 -13.33 -4.10
C THR A 73 6.01 -12.56 -2.83
N LEU A 74 5.59 -11.32 -2.97
CA LEU A 74 5.20 -10.48 -1.83
C LEU A 74 3.96 -10.98 -1.11
N THR A 75 2.96 -11.53 -1.82
CA THR A 75 1.76 -12.10 -1.20
C THR A 75 2.02 -13.34 -0.34
N GLN A 76 3.19 -13.96 -0.49
CA GLN A 76 3.63 -15.07 0.38
C GLN A 76 4.16 -14.58 1.74
N MET A 77 4.42 -13.28 1.88
CA MET A 77 4.92 -12.71 3.13
C MET A 77 3.78 -12.55 4.12
N GLU A 78 4.04 -12.76 5.40
CA GLU A 78 3.04 -12.65 6.49
C GLU A 78 2.42 -11.26 6.55
N LYS A 79 3.25 -10.22 6.42
CA LYS A 79 2.79 -8.82 6.26
C LYS A 79 3.29 -8.32 4.91
N HIS A 80 2.38 -8.05 4.02
CA HIS A 80 2.70 -7.51 2.70
C HIS A 80 1.87 -6.25 2.39
N PRO A 81 2.42 -5.32 1.60
CA PRO A 81 1.68 -4.14 1.18
C PRO A 81 0.50 -4.52 0.28
N LEU A 82 -0.48 -3.64 0.18
CA LEU A 82 -1.44 -3.68 -0.91
C LEU A 82 -0.72 -3.43 -2.23
N VAL A 83 -1.17 -4.05 -3.30
CA VAL A 83 -0.59 -3.87 -4.63
C VAL A 83 -1.65 -3.36 -5.59
N ILE A 84 -1.35 -2.25 -6.26
CA ILE A 84 -2.08 -1.78 -7.43
C ILE A 84 -1.16 -1.94 -8.63
N PHE A 85 -1.55 -2.74 -9.62
CA PHE A 85 -0.88 -2.74 -10.90
C PHE A 85 -1.28 -1.52 -11.72
N VAL A 86 -0.27 -0.82 -12.25
CA VAL A 86 -0.44 0.32 -13.16
C VAL A 86 0.36 0.01 -14.42
N THR A 87 -0.30 -0.46 -15.47
CA THR A 87 0.37 -1.03 -16.66
C THR A 87 -0.39 -0.77 -17.95
N LYS A 88 0.28 -0.86 -19.08
CA LYS A 88 -0.33 -0.85 -20.42
C LYS A 88 -1.01 -2.18 -20.78
N ARG A 89 -0.72 -3.24 -20.06
CA ARG A 89 -1.10 -4.62 -20.36
C ARG A 89 -2.37 -5.02 -19.62
N HIS A 90 -3.53 -4.77 -20.23
CA HIS A 90 -4.84 -5.13 -19.67
C HIS A 90 -5.11 -6.65 -19.60
N GLU A 91 -4.40 -7.45 -20.39
CA GLU A 91 -4.55 -8.90 -20.39
C GLU A 91 -4.12 -9.58 -19.08
N TYR A 92 -3.32 -8.91 -18.27
CA TYR A 92 -2.92 -9.42 -16.95
C TYR A 92 -3.97 -9.20 -15.86
N ALA A 93 -5.03 -8.44 -16.13
CA ALA A 93 -6.05 -8.14 -15.11
C ALA A 93 -6.68 -9.42 -14.53
N VAL A 94 -6.96 -10.41 -15.37
CA VAL A 94 -7.52 -11.69 -14.95
C VAL A 94 -6.52 -12.51 -14.12
N GLN A 95 -5.25 -12.51 -14.52
CA GLN A 95 -4.18 -13.23 -13.81
C GLN A 95 -3.83 -12.56 -12.47
N GLY A 96 -4.05 -11.24 -12.37
CA GLY A 96 -3.85 -10.46 -11.14
C GLY A 96 -4.93 -10.67 -10.09
N TYR A 97 -6.01 -11.37 -10.42
CA TYR A 97 -7.07 -11.65 -9.47
C TYR A 97 -6.55 -12.46 -8.28
N GLY A 98 -6.74 -11.94 -7.08
CA GLY A 98 -6.23 -12.55 -5.84
C GLY A 98 -4.79 -12.16 -5.48
N ILE A 99 -4.07 -11.43 -6.34
CA ILE A 99 -2.71 -10.92 -6.08
C ILE A 99 -2.76 -9.41 -5.88
N ALA A 100 -3.34 -8.68 -6.84
CA ALA A 100 -3.49 -7.23 -6.76
C ALA A 100 -4.77 -6.83 -6.04
N PHE A 101 -4.69 -5.76 -5.27
CA PHE A 101 -5.86 -5.12 -4.67
C PHE A 101 -6.70 -4.39 -5.74
N ARG A 102 -6.03 -3.71 -6.69
CA ARG A 102 -6.64 -3.06 -7.84
C ARG A 102 -5.73 -3.17 -9.06
N TYR A 103 -6.31 -2.92 -10.22
CA TYR A 103 -5.63 -2.94 -11.51
C TYR A 103 -6.02 -1.68 -12.30
N LEU A 104 -5.05 -0.89 -12.71
CA LEU A 104 -5.23 0.33 -13.49
C LEU A 104 -4.46 0.24 -14.80
N VAL A 105 -5.09 0.65 -15.90
CA VAL A 105 -4.49 0.64 -17.23
C VAL A 105 -3.99 2.04 -17.57
N LYS A 106 -2.78 2.13 -18.11
CA LYS A 106 -2.21 3.38 -18.62
C LYS A 106 -2.83 3.74 -19.99
N PRO A 107 -3.03 5.03 -20.30
CA PRO A 107 -2.80 6.20 -19.44
C PRO A 107 -3.80 6.26 -18.28
N LEU A 108 -3.36 6.76 -17.11
CA LEU A 108 -4.20 6.80 -15.92
C LEU A 108 -5.41 7.74 -16.12
N ASP A 109 -6.59 7.22 -15.88
CA ASP A 109 -7.79 8.02 -15.68
C ASP A 109 -7.83 8.51 -14.23
N GLU A 110 -7.91 9.83 -14.03
CA GLU A 110 -7.85 10.45 -12.70
C GLU A 110 -9.02 10.01 -11.80
N SER A 111 -10.21 9.80 -12.36
CA SER A 111 -11.37 9.35 -11.59
C SER A 111 -11.21 7.91 -11.13
N LEU A 112 -10.72 7.03 -11.99
CA LEU A 112 -10.44 5.63 -11.64
C LEU A 112 -9.28 5.53 -10.65
N PHE A 113 -8.26 6.36 -10.81
CA PHE A 113 -7.14 6.43 -9.88
C PHE A 113 -7.61 6.87 -8.49
N ALA A 114 -8.39 7.94 -8.41
CA ALA A 114 -8.95 8.43 -7.15
C ALA A 114 -9.83 7.37 -6.46
N ALA A 115 -10.70 6.69 -7.21
CA ALA A 115 -11.52 5.61 -6.67
C ALA A 115 -10.70 4.44 -6.13
N ALA A 116 -9.61 4.08 -6.81
CA ALA A 116 -8.68 3.05 -6.34
C ALA A 116 -7.97 3.47 -5.05
N MET A 117 -7.51 4.73 -4.97
CA MET A 117 -6.86 5.26 -3.78
C MET A 117 -7.82 5.39 -2.60
N ASP A 118 -9.07 5.79 -2.83
CA ASP A 118 -10.11 5.80 -1.78
C ASP A 118 -10.32 4.40 -1.19
N ALA A 119 -10.38 3.39 -2.05
CA ALA A 119 -10.48 1.99 -1.62
C ALA A 119 -9.25 1.54 -0.82
N VAL A 120 -8.04 1.97 -1.21
CA VAL A 120 -6.80 1.70 -0.47
C VAL A 120 -6.86 2.31 0.92
N VAL A 121 -7.19 3.58 1.02
CA VAL A 121 -7.28 4.29 2.31
C VAL A 121 -8.30 3.60 3.22
N GLN A 122 -9.46 3.25 2.69
CA GLN A 122 -10.49 2.53 3.45
C GLN A 122 -9.98 1.18 3.96
N GLU A 123 -9.27 0.42 3.13
CA GLU A 123 -8.71 -0.88 3.51
C GLU A 123 -7.61 -0.72 4.58
N LEU A 124 -6.71 0.25 4.41
CA LEU A 124 -5.65 0.52 5.38
C LEU A 124 -6.20 1.04 6.71
N ASP A 125 -7.19 1.92 6.67
CA ASP A 125 -7.85 2.44 7.88
C ASP A 125 -8.56 1.33 8.66
N SER A 126 -9.15 0.35 7.97
CA SER A 126 -9.82 -0.78 8.61
C SER A 126 -8.87 -1.67 9.41
N LYS A 127 -7.57 -1.63 9.09
CA LYS A 127 -6.52 -2.39 9.78
C LYS A 127 -6.00 -1.71 11.04
N HIS A 128 -6.40 -0.47 11.29
CA HIS A 128 -5.96 0.28 12.45
C HIS A 128 -7.12 0.56 13.41
N PHE A 129 -6.87 0.33 14.68
CA PHE A 129 -7.74 0.71 15.79
C PHE A 129 -7.11 1.90 16.52
N THR A 130 -7.85 3.00 16.58
CA THR A 130 -7.37 4.24 17.20
C THR A 130 -8.00 4.44 18.56
N VAL A 131 -7.16 4.70 19.56
CA VAL A 131 -7.58 4.95 20.94
C VAL A 131 -7.03 6.29 21.41
N GLU A 132 -7.87 7.07 22.07
CA GLU A 132 -7.40 8.25 22.82
C GLU A 132 -7.11 7.87 24.27
N TYR A 133 -5.89 8.14 24.71
CA TYR A 133 -5.47 7.90 26.08
C TYR A 133 -4.63 9.07 26.60
N GLU A 134 -5.05 9.67 27.69
CA GLU A 134 -4.36 10.82 28.35
C GLU A 134 -4.02 11.97 27.40
N GLY A 135 -4.90 12.26 26.42
CA GLY A 135 -4.70 13.32 25.43
C GLY A 135 -3.78 12.95 24.27
N ALA A 136 -3.32 11.71 24.20
CA ALA A 136 -2.56 11.17 23.08
C ALA A 136 -3.42 10.20 22.28
N THR A 137 -3.25 10.21 20.96
CA THR A 137 -3.89 9.25 20.04
C THR A 137 -2.94 8.10 19.80
N LEU A 138 -3.36 6.89 20.17
CA LEU A 138 -2.63 5.64 19.89
C LEU A 138 -3.31 4.92 18.73
N SER A 139 -2.52 4.51 17.75
CA SER A 139 -2.97 3.67 16.64
C SER A 139 -2.41 2.26 16.80
N LEU A 140 -3.29 1.27 16.81
CA LEU A 140 -2.96 -0.14 16.96
C LEU A 140 -3.40 -0.89 15.71
N GLU A 141 -2.57 -1.83 15.22
CA GLU A 141 -3.03 -2.75 14.16
C GLU A 141 -4.08 -3.71 14.74
N THR A 142 -5.22 -3.84 14.07
CA THR A 142 -6.30 -4.74 14.52
C THR A 142 -5.84 -6.19 14.62
N SER A 143 -4.89 -6.61 13.78
CA SER A 143 -4.28 -7.94 13.82
C SER A 143 -3.44 -8.22 15.07
N ASP A 144 -3.01 -7.17 15.77
CA ASP A 144 -2.22 -7.29 17.00
C ASP A 144 -3.09 -7.26 18.26
N ILE A 145 -4.39 -7.00 18.12
CA ILE A 145 -5.34 -6.99 19.24
C ILE A 145 -5.93 -8.40 19.41
N TYR A 146 -5.75 -9.00 20.59
CA TYR A 146 -6.38 -10.26 20.94
C TYR A 146 -7.83 -10.08 21.35
N TYR A 147 -8.06 -9.18 22.31
CA TYR A 147 -9.41 -8.87 22.80
C TYR A 147 -9.41 -7.55 23.57
N LEU A 148 -10.62 -7.03 23.76
CA LEU A 148 -10.90 -5.86 24.56
C LEU A 148 -11.66 -6.32 25.82
N GLU A 149 -11.30 -5.76 26.96
CA GLU A 149 -11.96 -6.06 28.23
C GLU A 149 -12.44 -4.76 28.87
N SER A 150 -13.68 -4.73 29.30
CA SER A 150 -14.27 -3.57 29.97
C SER A 150 -14.32 -3.76 31.49
N HIS A 151 -13.71 -2.83 32.20
CA HIS A 151 -13.73 -2.77 33.66
C HIS A 151 -14.28 -1.40 34.11
N GLY A 152 -15.59 -1.34 34.38
CA GLY A 152 -16.24 -0.10 34.78
C GLY A 152 -16.11 0.98 33.69
N HIS A 153 -15.35 2.04 34.02
CA HIS A 153 -15.08 3.13 33.05
C HIS A 153 -13.76 3.00 32.29
N LYS A 154 -13.09 1.85 32.40
CA LYS A 154 -11.82 1.58 31.71
C LYS A 154 -11.99 0.46 30.71
N VAL A 155 -11.24 0.57 29.62
CA VAL A 155 -11.10 -0.51 28.62
C VAL A 155 -9.63 -0.93 28.59
N LEU A 156 -9.39 -2.22 28.78
CA LEU A 156 -8.08 -2.83 28.64
C LEU A 156 -7.96 -3.44 27.24
N ILE A 157 -6.86 -3.15 26.56
CA ILE A 157 -6.58 -3.67 25.23
C ILE A 157 -5.44 -4.68 25.38
N HIS A 158 -5.72 -5.94 25.08
CA HIS A 158 -4.74 -7.01 25.14
C HIS A 158 -4.14 -7.23 23.76
N CYS A 159 -2.84 -6.91 23.61
CA CYS A 159 -2.11 -6.97 22.34
C CYS A 159 -1.02 -8.05 22.39
N LYS A 160 -0.54 -8.42 21.20
CA LYS A 160 0.71 -9.18 21.04
C LYS A 160 1.86 -8.34 21.58
N GLY A 161 2.74 -8.96 22.34
CA GLY A 161 3.94 -8.34 22.89
C GLY A 161 5.05 -8.16 21.88
#